data_9268c7f8c655e66af4d9f2f2f86dab38
#
_entry.id   9268c7f8c655e66af4d9f2f2f86dab38
#
_cell.length_a   1.000
_cell.length_b   1.000
_cell.length_c   1.000
_cell.angle_alpha   90.00
_cell.angle_beta   90.00
_cell.angle_gamma   90.00
#
_symmetry.space_group_name_H-M   'P 1'
#
loop_
_entity.id
_entity.type
_entity.pdbx_description
1 polymer ?
#
loop_
_entity_poly.entity_id
_entity_poly.type
_entity_poly.pdbx_seq_one_letter_code
_entity_poly.pdbx_strand_id
1 'polypeptide(L)'
;MKVNKHRYLYLCMALVLLFACSKGGENEQETDNDNGFKPVEEEAFAFPEAEGFGRKVTGGRSGRVIKVTNLNDAGTGSLRAAVTASGPRIVVFEVSGTIELQSQLNIRNPHITLAGQTAPGDGIAIKNYPVVLSTQNVIIRFMRFRMGDEKGVEADALGGFEQKDIMIDHCSMSWSTDECVSFYSNENFTLQWCVISESLRVSAHDKGAHGYGGIFGGIKASFHHNLIAHHDSRNPRFGERGGTDIARRSLVDYRNNVIYNWGGNSAYGGEGMHINLVNNYYKPGPATQNRANTRIYSIDKSKNPQEPMYDIWGKYYIAGNYFENQPAVTSNNWSNGVYNQFHNSYGIVSENDKVAMQQATPHDIENNVTTHTAQEAYEKVLLFAGASLKRDAVDIRVVDDVANKTYTAHGSSGDQYSRFGIIDSPGDVGGWPELSSGTVPLDTDGDGMPDEWEIANKLDPSKPNADGRNLSTAYDNIEVYINSLVNVKK
;
A
#
# COMPACT_ATOMS: atom_id res chain seq x y z
N MET A 1 26.87 -65.90 15.55
CA MET A 1 26.96 -66.23 16.99
C MET A 1 25.90 -65.43 17.69
N LYS A 2 24.83 -66.13 18.08
CA LYS A 2 24.03 -66.15 19.34
C LYS A 2 23.74 -64.79 19.98
N VAL A 3 22.48 -64.28 19.92
CA VAL A 3 21.33 -64.55 20.80
C VAL A 3 21.47 -63.84 22.16
N ASN A 4 20.59 -62.90 22.51
CA ASN A 4 19.48 -63.12 23.40
C ASN A 4 18.56 -61.88 23.56
N LYS A 5 17.28 -62.22 23.60
CA LYS A 5 16.13 -61.43 24.02
C LYS A 5 16.11 -61.25 25.55
N HIS A 6 15.58 -60.11 26.05
CA HIS A 6 14.74 -60.18 27.26
C HIS A 6 13.65 -59.06 27.19
N ARG A 7 12.42 -59.56 27.26
CA ARG A 7 11.18 -58.86 27.62
C ARG A 7 11.19 -58.58 29.13
N TYR A 8 10.70 -57.44 29.53
CA TYR A 8 10.03 -57.31 30.85
C TYR A 8 8.75 -56.51 30.69
N LEU A 9 7.71 -57.21 31.06
CA LEU A 9 6.33 -56.82 31.26
C LEU A 9 6.22 -56.39 32.72
N TYR A 10 5.67 -55.25 33.07
CA TYR A 10 5.11 -54.96 34.39
C TYR A 10 3.76 -54.27 34.29
N LEU A 11 2.91 -54.87 34.93
CA LEU A 11 1.50 -54.90 35.26
C LEU A 11 1.16 -53.81 36.30
N CYS A 12 0.01 -53.18 36.08
CA CYS A 12 -0.96 -52.58 36.98
C CYS A 12 -0.55 -52.13 38.39
N MET A 13 -0.95 -50.91 38.75
CA MET A 13 -1.79 -50.74 39.94
C MET A 13 -2.58 -49.42 39.86
N ALA A 14 -3.90 -49.53 39.81
CA ALA A 14 -4.85 -48.44 40.00
C ALA A 14 -4.89 -48.08 41.48
N LEU A 15 -4.84 -46.80 41.79
CA LEU A 15 -5.20 -46.27 43.10
C LEU A 15 -6.28 -45.19 42.92
N VAL A 16 -7.51 -45.60 43.25
CA VAL A 16 -8.66 -44.70 43.43
C VAL A 16 -8.53 -44.05 44.79
N LEU A 17 -8.47 -42.73 44.83
CA LEU A 17 -8.72 -41.95 46.03
C LEU A 17 -9.86 -41.00 45.79
N LEU A 18 -11.00 -41.36 46.34
CA LEU A 18 -12.16 -40.50 46.54
C LEU A 18 -11.84 -39.48 47.64
N PHE A 19 -11.93 -38.18 47.30
CA PHE A 19 -12.23 -37.15 48.26
C PHE A 19 -13.46 -36.38 47.80
N ALA A 20 -14.44 -36.38 48.64
CA ALA A 20 -15.70 -35.70 48.46
C ALA A 20 -15.69 -34.35 49.21
N CYS A 21 -16.42 -33.41 48.58
CA CYS A 21 -17.09 -32.24 49.16
C CYS A 21 -16.26 -31.03 49.60
N SER A 22 -16.42 -29.89 48.88
CA SER A 22 -17.31 -28.86 49.45
C SER A 22 -17.73 -27.89 48.33
N LYS A 23 -19.01 -27.52 48.39
CA LYS A 23 -19.68 -26.53 47.52
C LYS A 23 -19.11 -25.14 47.76
N GLY A 24 -18.71 -24.46 46.70
CA GLY A 24 -18.62 -23.02 46.57
C GLY A 24 -19.08 -22.69 45.16
N GLY A 25 -20.34 -22.29 45.01
CA GLY A 25 -20.88 -21.86 43.74
C GLY A 25 -20.37 -20.46 43.40
N GLU A 26 -19.55 -20.35 42.39
CA GLU A 26 -19.46 -19.11 41.59
C GLU A 26 -20.20 -19.39 40.31
N ASN A 27 -21.29 -18.66 40.10
CA ASN A 27 -21.99 -18.59 38.85
C ASN A 27 -21.07 -17.91 37.85
N GLU A 28 -20.31 -18.66 37.07
CA GLU A 28 -19.92 -18.20 35.74
C GLU A 28 -21.23 -18.18 34.93
N GLN A 29 -21.74 -16.98 34.67
CA GLN A 29 -22.70 -16.79 33.59
C GLN A 29 -21.96 -17.11 32.29
N GLU A 30 -22.09 -18.35 31.83
CA GLU A 30 -21.97 -18.64 30.41
C GLU A 30 -23.01 -17.72 29.73
N THR A 31 -22.52 -16.71 29.02
CA THR A 31 -23.35 -15.97 28.07
C THR A 31 -23.59 -16.93 26.92
N ASP A 32 -24.70 -17.65 27.00
CA ASP A 32 -25.25 -18.46 25.93
C ASP A 32 -25.58 -17.56 24.74
N ASN A 33 -24.62 -17.37 23.83
CA ASN A 33 -24.87 -16.84 22.50
C ASN A 33 -25.43 -17.98 21.63
N ASP A 34 -26.62 -18.46 21.97
CA ASP A 34 -27.27 -19.57 21.29
C ASP A 34 -27.95 -19.09 19.99
N ASN A 35 -27.17 -18.60 19.03
CA ASN A 35 -27.62 -18.44 17.65
C ASN A 35 -27.19 -19.59 16.77
N GLY A 36 -26.57 -20.65 17.30
CA GLY A 36 -26.12 -21.82 16.55
C GLY A 36 -25.06 -21.54 15.49
N PHE A 37 -24.49 -20.35 15.46
CA PHE A 37 -23.42 -19.95 14.58
C PHE A 37 -22.08 -20.08 15.31
N LYS A 38 -21.14 -20.84 14.70
CA LYS A 38 -19.76 -20.89 15.20
C LYS A 38 -18.91 -19.90 14.42
N PRO A 39 -18.10 -19.08 15.10
CA PRO A 39 -17.15 -18.20 14.41
C PRO A 39 -16.25 -18.98 13.45
N VAL A 40 -15.92 -18.38 12.32
CA VAL A 40 -14.95 -18.95 11.38
C VAL A 40 -13.58 -18.91 12.03
N GLU A 41 -12.90 -20.08 12.10
CA GLU A 41 -11.53 -20.14 12.62
C GLU A 41 -10.55 -19.75 11.51
N GLU A 42 -9.78 -18.67 11.72
CA GLU A 42 -8.87 -18.14 10.73
C GLU A 42 -7.67 -17.42 11.36
N GLU A 43 -6.58 -17.23 10.57
CA GLU A 43 -5.41 -16.48 11.01
C GLU A 43 -5.67 -14.96 10.92
N ALA A 44 -5.24 -14.23 11.95
CA ALA A 44 -5.40 -12.77 12.01
C ALA A 44 -4.35 -12.04 11.16
N PHE A 45 -4.74 -11.58 9.99
CA PHE A 45 -4.01 -10.60 9.19
C PHE A 45 -4.62 -9.19 9.33
N ALA A 46 -4.09 -8.20 8.61
CA ALA A 46 -4.71 -6.87 8.53
C ALA A 46 -6.14 -6.96 7.96
N PHE A 47 -6.34 -7.84 7.01
CA PHE A 47 -7.59 -8.31 6.41
C PHE A 47 -7.27 -9.60 5.64
N PRO A 48 -8.24 -10.41 5.21
CA PRO A 48 -7.98 -11.74 4.62
C PRO A 48 -6.99 -11.75 3.44
N GLU A 49 -7.00 -10.72 2.57
CA GLU A 49 -6.13 -10.63 1.40
C GLU A 49 -4.88 -9.77 1.62
N ALA A 50 -4.52 -9.48 2.88
CA ALA A 50 -3.34 -8.71 3.19
C ALA A 50 -2.05 -9.53 2.95
N GLU A 51 -1.15 -8.97 2.16
CA GLU A 51 0.12 -9.59 1.81
C GLU A 51 1.30 -8.66 2.15
N GLY A 52 2.51 -9.17 1.99
CA GLY A 52 3.73 -8.41 2.25
C GLY A 52 4.08 -8.26 3.72
N PHE A 53 5.09 -7.47 3.99
CA PHE A 53 5.62 -7.32 5.35
C PHE A 53 4.66 -6.63 6.32
N GLY A 54 3.71 -5.80 5.81
CA GLY A 54 2.66 -5.17 6.60
C GLY A 54 1.44 -6.06 6.87
N ARG A 55 1.40 -7.31 6.40
CA ARG A 55 0.19 -8.16 6.45
C ARG A 55 -0.35 -8.44 7.85
N LYS A 56 0.49 -8.31 8.89
CA LYS A 56 0.10 -8.55 10.29
C LYS A 56 -0.26 -7.29 11.08
N VAL A 57 -0.36 -6.16 10.39
CA VAL A 57 -0.82 -4.89 10.98
C VAL A 57 -2.26 -5.05 11.46
N THR A 58 -2.54 -4.58 12.68
CA THR A 58 -3.88 -4.72 13.27
C THR A 58 -4.76 -3.48 13.10
N GLY A 59 -4.14 -2.34 12.79
CA GLY A 59 -4.89 -1.08 12.66
C GLY A 59 -5.70 -0.75 13.90
N GLY A 60 -6.99 -0.49 13.71
CA GLY A 60 -7.95 -0.15 14.75
C GLY A 60 -8.66 -1.31 15.44
N ARG A 61 -8.25 -2.56 15.18
CA ARG A 61 -8.88 -3.77 15.74
C ARG A 61 -9.10 -3.68 17.24
N SER A 62 -10.25 -4.16 17.72
CA SER A 62 -10.71 -4.08 19.10
C SER A 62 -10.84 -2.65 19.63
N GLY A 63 -10.94 -1.68 18.73
CA GLY A 63 -11.17 -0.28 19.04
C GLY A 63 -12.58 0.17 18.72
N ARG A 64 -12.89 1.41 19.10
CA ARG A 64 -14.19 2.00 18.79
C ARG A 64 -14.37 2.30 17.30
N VAL A 65 -15.59 2.23 16.82
CA VAL A 65 -15.94 2.73 15.49
C VAL A 65 -16.17 4.25 15.56
N ILE A 66 -15.62 4.97 14.57
CA ILE A 66 -15.85 6.41 14.39
C ILE A 66 -16.40 6.63 12.99
N LYS A 67 -17.58 7.24 12.90
CA LYS A 67 -18.28 7.52 11.65
C LYS A 67 -17.89 8.91 11.12
N VAL A 68 -17.45 8.98 9.87
CA VAL A 68 -17.30 10.23 9.12
C VAL A 68 -18.63 10.51 8.42
N THR A 69 -19.32 11.58 8.85
CA THR A 69 -20.69 11.89 8.44
C THR A 69 -20.80 13.14 7.58
N ASN A 70 -19.68 13.84 7.34
CA ASN A 70 -19.65 15.03 6.48
C ASN A 70 -18.28 15.22 5.84
N LEU A 71 -18.22 16.06 4.81
CA LEU A 71 -17.01 16.37 4.02
C LEU A 71 -16.25 17.60 4.52
N ASN A 72 -16.61 18.15 5.66
CA ASN A 72 -15.91 19.32 6.24
C ASN A 72 -14.46 18.97 6.58
N ASP A 73 -13.55 19.94 6.43
CA ASP A 73 -12.15 19.76 6.83
C ASP A 73 -12.02 19.42 8.32
N ALA A 74 -12.82 20.06 9.19
CA ALA A 74 -12.73 19.91 10.64
C ALA A 74 -14.11 19.97 11.32
N GLY A 75 -14.14 19.69 12.62
CA GLY A 75 -15.35 19.66 13.43
C GLY A 75 -15.93 18.26 13.58
N THR A 76 -17.04 18.16 14.30
CA THR A 76 -17.71 16.88 14.58
C THR A 76 -18.11 16.18 13.29
N GLY A 77 -17.86 14.88 13.21
CA GLY A 77 -18.19 14.05 12.05
C GLY A 77 -17.22 14.21 10.86
N SER A 78 -16.18 15.03 10.96
CA SER A 78 -15.14 15.14 9.92
C SER A 78 -14.08 14.04 10.00
N LEU A 79 -13.42 13.75 8.88
CA LEU A 79 -12.26 12.85 8.85
C LEU A 79 -11.15 13.34 9.80
N ARG A 80 -10.84 14.64 9.83
CA ARG A 80 -9.83 15.22 10.71
C ARG A 80 -10.14 14.92 12.18
N ALA A 81 -11.40 15.04 12.61
CA ALA A 81 -11.80 14.68 13.98
C ALA A 81 -11.56 13.18 14.25
N ALA A 82 -11.88 12.31 13.31
CA ALA A 82 -11.66 10.87 13.45
C ALA A 82 -10.17 10.50 13.55
N VAL A 83 -9.31 11.07 12.70
CA VAL A 83 -7.87 10.75 12.72
C VAL A 83 -7.12 11.35 13.90
N THR A 84 -7.60 12.48 14.46
CA THR A 84 -7.01 13.11 15.65
C THR A 84 -7.49 12.51 16.96
N ALA A 85 -8.55 11.70 16.94
CA ALA A 85 -9.01 10.96 18.12
C ALA A 85 -7.92 10.00 18.63
N SER A 86 -7.87 9.79 19.94
CA SER A 86 -6.93 8.89 20.60
C SER A 86 -7.49 7.48 20.77
N GLY A 87 -6.61 6.51 20.97
CA GLY A 87 -6.91 5.09 21.17
C GLY A 87 -7.20 4.33 19.88
N PRO A 88 -7.31 2.99 19.96
CA PRO A 88 -7.64 2.15 18.81
C PRO A 88 -8.99 2.52 18.21
N ARG A 89 -9.09 2.60 16.87
CA ARG A 89 -10.30 3.01 16.19
C ARG A 89 -10.37 2.57 14.74
N ILE A 90 -11.57 2.19 14.34
CA ILE A 90 -11.90 1.90 12.94
C ILE A 90 -12.77 3.07 12.44
N VAL A 91 -12.32 3.74 11.40
CA VAL A 91 -13.01 4.88 10.80
C VAL A 91 -13.81 4.40 9.59
N VAL A 92 -15.11 4.53 9.65
CA VAL A 92 -16.05 4.22 8.57
C VAL A 92 -16.68 5.51 8.02
N PHE A 93 -17.16 5.47 6.78
CA PHE A 93 -17.71 6.63 6.11
C PHE A 93 -19.20 6.43 5.83
N GLU A 94 -20.02 7.38 6.30
CA GLU A 94 -21.44 7.51 5.97
C GLU A 94 -21.68 8.62 4.93
N VAL A 95 -20.64 9.07 4.26
CA VAL A 95 -20.68 10.12 3.25
C VAL A 95 -19.71 9.77 2.10
N SER A 96 -20.06 10.16 0.89
CA SER A 96 -19.17 10.12 -0.27
C SER A 96 -18.94 11.53 -0.80
N GLY A 97 -17.80 11.75 -1.41
CA GLY A 97 -17.42 13.03 -1.97
C GLY A 97 -15.96 13.38 -1.76
N THR A 98 -15.63 14.63 -2.06
CA THR A 98 -14.27 15.15 -1.92
C THR A 98 -14.15 16.02 -0.67
N ILE A 99 -13.26 15.64 0.25
CA ILE A 99 -12.90 16.43 1.43
C ILE A 99 -11.85 17.46 1.01
N GLU A 100 -12.19 18.74 1.11
CA GLU A 100 -11.30 19.84 0.81
C GLU A 100 -10.53 20.27 2.07
N LEU A 101 -9.32 19.78 2.22
CA LEU A 101 -8.47 20.14 3.35
C LEU A 101 -8.12 21.64 3.32
N GLN A 102 -8.05 22.27 4.50
CA GLN A 102 -7.57 23.63 4.69
C GLN A 102 -6.16 23.69 5.27
N SER A 103 -5.62 22.54 5.62
CA SER A 103 -4.24 22.35 6.09
C SER A 103 -3.86 20.88 5.99
N GLN A 104 -2.55 20.58 6.03
CA GLN A 104 -2.04 19.21 6.08
C GLN A 104 -2.79 18.34 7.10
N LEU A 105 -3.14 17.14 6.69
CA LEU A 105 -3.77 16.14 7.56
C LEU A 105 -2.71 15.19 8.11
N ASN A 106 -2.37 15.37 9.40
CA ASN A 106 -1.40 14.49 10.07
C ASN A 106 -2.13 13.39 10.85
N ILE A 107 -1.81 12.14 10.55
CA ILE A 107 -2.25 10.98 11.34
C ILE A 107 -1.16 10.68 12.36
N ARG A 108 -1.37 11.13 13.62
CA ARG A 108 -0.37 11.05 14.70
C ARG A 108 -0.69 10.05 15.78
N ASN A 109 -1.95 9.64 15.89
CA ASN A 109 -2.39 8.69 16.91
C ASN A 109 -2.41 7.28 16.33
N PRO A 110 -1.73 6.32 16.96
CA PRO A 110 -1.61 4.95 16.45
C PRO A 110 -2.91 4.16 16.54
N HIS A 111 -2.86 2.94 16.02
CA HIS A 111 -3.94 1.96 16.05
C HIS A 111 -5.20 2.47 15.33
N ILE A 112 -5.07 2.74 14.03
CA ILE A 112 -6.17 3.26 13.22
C ILE A 112 -6.36 2.45 11.93
N THR A 113 -7.61 2.19 11.59
CA THR A 113 -8.04 1.72 10.28
C THR A 113 -8.90 2.79 9.62
N LEU A 114 -8.56 3.22 8.40
CA LEU A 114 -9.41 4.04 7.54
C LEU A 114 -10.04 3.13 6.50
N ALA A 115 -11.33 2.86 6.64
CA ALA A 115 -12.08 1.92 5.79
C ALA A 115 -12.86 2.68 4.69
N GLY A 116 -12.16 3.22 3.69
CA GLY A 116 -12.76 3.97 2.59
C GLY A 116 -13.81 3.20 1.79
N GLN A 117 -13.76 1.86 1.80
CA GLN A 117 -14.75 0.98 1.17
C GLN A 117 -16.16 1.07 1.76
N THR A 118 -16.32 1.65 2.94
CA THR A 118 -17.64 1.85 3.55
C THR A 118 -18.36 3.09 3.03
N ALA A 119 -17.66 4.00 2.34
CA ALA A 119 -18.26 5.21 1.79
C ALA A 119 -19.34 4.88 0.76
N PRO A 120 -20.57 5.37 0.94
CA PRO A 120 -21.67 5.08 0.01
C PRO A 120 -21.46 5.77 -1.35
N GLY A 121 -21.96 5.19 -2.45
CA GLY A 121 -21.87 5.80 -3.77
C GLY A 121 -20.47 5.73 -4.40
N ASP A 122 -19.86 6.86 -4.76
CA ASP A 122 -18.62 6.91 -5.52
C ASP A 122 -17.35 6.89 -4.64
N GLY A 123 -17.51 6.77 -3.31
CA GLY A 123 -16.40 6.71 -2.39
C GLY A 123 -15.87 8.07 -1.96
N ILE A 124 -14.66 8.11 -1.38
CA ILE A 124 -14.10 9.30 -0.75
C ILE A 124 -12.79 9.73 -1.40
N ALA A 125 -12.63 11.04 -1.61
CA ALA A 125 -11.39 11.66 -2.05
C ALA A 125 -10.97 12.80 -1.09
N ILE A 126 -9.65 13.07 -1.07
CA ILE A 126 -9.05 14.15 -0.29
C ILE A 126 -8.27 15.03 -1.26
N LYS A 127 -8.42 16.36 -1.17
CA LYS A 127 -7.68 17.32 -2.00
C LYS A 127 -7.06 18.47 -1.20
N ASN A 128 -6.24 19.27 -1.88
CA ASN A 128 -5.62 20.54 -1.49
C ASN A 128 -4.34 20.43 -0.66
N TYR A 129 -4.25 19.51 0.27
CA TYR A 129 -3.10 19.40 1.16
C TYR A 129 -2.66 17.94 1.33
N PRO A 130 -1.39 17.70 1.71
CA PRO A 130 -0.88 16.35 1.91
C PRO A 130 -1.53 15.64 3.10
N VAL A 131 -1.53 14.31 3.03
CA VAL A 131 -1.81 13.43 4.17
C VAL A 131 -0.52 12.76 4.60
N VAL A 132 -0.15 12.92 5.87
CA VAL A 132 1.13 12.47 6.41
C VAL A 132 0.91 11.50 7.57
N LEU A 133 1.50 10.30 7.44
CA LEU A 133 1.55 9.32 8.53
C LEU A 133 2.75 9.61 9.42
N SER A 134 2.48 9.93 10.67
CA SER A 134 3.47 10.21 11.71
C SER A 134 3.24 9.31 12.93
N THR A 135 2.86 8.06 12.69
CA THR A 135 2.51 7.09 13.72
C THR A 135 2.60 5.66 13.18
N GLN A 136 2.37 4.69 14.05
CA GLN A 136 2.44 3.26 13.76
C GLN A 136 1.07 2.58 13.83
N ASN A 137 1.02 1.36 13.31
CA ASN A 137 -0.13 0.46 13.28
C ASN A 137 -1.34 1.12 12.58
N VAL A 138 -1.15 1.33 11.27
CA VAL A 138 -2.10 2.06 10.41
C VAL A 138 -2.53 1.16 9.25
N ILE A 139 -3.83 1.05 9.03
CA ILE A 139 -4.42 0.44 7.83
C ILE A 139 -5.21 1.52 7.09
N ILE A 140 -4.97 1.69 5.79
CA ILE A 140 -5.74 2.59 4.92
C ILE A 140 -6.17 1.81 3.69
N ARG A 141 -7.48 1.79 3.41
CA ARG A 141 -8.05 1.06 2.29
C ARG A 141 -9.04 1.91 1.48
N PHE A 142 -9.01 1.79 0.16
CA PHE A 142 -9.98 2.35 -0.80
C PHE A 142 -10.18 3.88 -0.69
N MET A 143 -9.11 4.61 -0.34
CA MET A 143 -9.10 6.08 -0.28
C MET A 143 -8.46 6.67 -1.54
N ARG A 144 -8.84 7.90 -1.90
CA ARG A 144 -8.21 8.68 -2.95
C ARG A 144 -7.54 9.93 -2.37
N PHE A 145 -6.26 10.11 -2.68
CA PHE A 145 -5.44 11.26 -2.28
C PHE A 145 -5.07 12.02 -3.55
N ARG A 146 -5.86 13.03 -3.90
CA ARG A 146 -5.72 13.83 -5.11
C ARG A 146 -5.39 15.26 -4.74
N MET A 147 -4.12 15.49 -4.35
CA MET A 147 -3.69 16.72 -3.72
C MET A 147 -3.98 17.96 -4.56
N GLY A 148 -3.43 18.05 -5.77
CA GLY A 148 -3.51 19.21 -6.64
C GLY A 148 -2.58 20.36 -6.25
N ASP A 149 -2.59 21.40 -7.06
CA ASP A 149 -1.69 22.57 -6.99
C ASP A 149 -2.40 23.87 -6.56
N GLU A 150 -3.73 23.85 -6.34
CA GLU A 150 -4.53 25.06 -6.06
C GLU A 150 -4.07 25.85 -4.83
N LYS A 151 -3.41 25.22 -3.88
CA LYS A 151 -2.93 25.85 -2.65
C LYS A 151 -1.46 26.27 -2.70
N GLY A 152 -0.76 25.96 -3.78
CA GLY A 152 0.65 26.31 -3.94
C GLY A 152 1.56 25.67 -2.89
N VAL A 153 1.25 24.46 -2.44
CA VAL A 153 2.01 23.72 -1.42
C VAL A 153 2.92 22.72 -2.10
N GLU A 154 4.22 22.76 -1.83
CA GLU A 154 5.19 21.72 -2.23
C GLU A 154 5.07 20.53 -1.29
N ALA A 155 4.51 19.40 -1.79
CA ALA A 155 4.34 18.21 -0.96
C ALA A 155 4.00 16.94 -1.77
N ASP A 156 4.14 15.79 -1.08
CA ASP A 156 3.63 14.49 -1.50
C ASP A 156 2.11 14.40 -1.25
N ALA A 157 1.39 13.65 -2.07
CA ALA A 157 -0.03 13.47 -1.83
C ALA A 157 -0.30 12.60 -0.59
N LEU A 158 0.48 11.53 -0.41
CA LEU A 158 0.47 10.65 0.76
C LEU A 158 1.89 10.22 1.09
N GLY A 159 2.30 10.38 2.35
CA GLY A 159 3.64 9.99 2.75
C GLY A 159 3.81 9.69 4.24
N GLY A 160 4.97 9.10 4.56
CA GLY A 160 5.42 8.83 5.92
C GLY A 160 6.78 8.15 5.93
N PHE A 161 7.64 8.53 6.86
CA PHE A 161 8.96 7.92 7.00
C PHE A 161 9.28 7.68 8.47
N GLU A 162 10.19 6.72 8.74
CA GLU A 162 10.61 6.33 10.09
C GLU A 162 9.43 5.88 10.98
N GLN A 163 8.43 5.27 10.35
CA GLN A 163 7.27 4.68 11.01
C GLN A 163 7.29 3.15 10.89
N LYS A 164 6.33 2.47 11.51
CA LYS A 164 6.25 1.01 11.43
C LYS A 164 4.82 0.49 11.41
N ASP A 165 4.69 -0.76 10.97
CA ASP A 165 3.42 -1.47 10.96
C ASP A 165 2.35 -0.70 10.16
N ILE A 166 2.55 -0.58 8.85
CA ILE A 166 1.65 0.18 7.96
C ILE A 166 1.21 -0.71 6.79
N MET A 167 -0.09 -0.71 6.53
CA MET A 167 -0.73 -1.36 5.39
C MET A 167 -1.56 -0.36 4.60
N ILE A 168 -1.19 -0.12 3.34
CA ILE A 168 -1.93 0.71 2.38
C ILE A 168 -2.43 -0.20 1.26
N ASP A 169 -3.75 -0.26 1.06
CA ASP A 169 -4.39 -1.20 0.15
C ASP A 169 -5.45 -0.53 -0.73
N HIS A 170 -5.42 -0.78 -2.04
CA HIS A 170 -6.41 -0.27 -3.00
C HIS A 170 -6.66 1.25 -2.91
N CYS A 171 -5.61 2.03 -2.72
CA CYS A 171 -5.70 3.49 -2.72
C CYS A 171 -5.26 4.08 -4.05
N SER A 172 -5.75 5.28 -4.37
CA SER A 172 -5.33 6.04 -5.54
C SER A 172 -4.67 7.34 -5.10
N MET A 173 -3.43 7.60 -5.54
CA MET A 173 -2.66 8.80 -5.23
C MET A 173 -2.29 9.51 -6.52
N SER A 174 -2.55 10.82 -6.61
CA SER A 174 -2.23 11.62 -7.81
C SER A 174 -2.14 13.11 -7.53
N TRP A 175 -1.59 13.83 -8.52
CA TRP A 175 -1.56 15.28 -8.59
C TRP A 175 -0.77 15.93 -7.45
N SER A 176 0.29 15.26 -7.00
CA SER A 176 1.26 15.85 -6.07
C SER A 176 2.12 16.91 -6.77
N THR A 177 2.66 17.80 -6.00
CA THR A 177 3.62 18.83 -6.45
C THR A 177 5.07 18.41 -6.23
N ASP A 178 5.31 17.33 -5.47
CA ASP A 178 6.58 16.62 -5.34
C ASP A 178 6.36 15.14 -5.70
N GLU A 179 6.44 14.16 -4.83
CA GLU A 179 6.09 12.76 -5.10
C GLU A 179 4.60 12.48 -4.86
N CYS A 180 4.01 11.60 -5.67
CA CYS A 180 2.66 11.11 -5.35
C CYS A 180 2.66 10.31 -4.04
N VAL A 181 3.70 9.51 -3.80
CA VAL A 181 3.79 8.64 -2.63
C VAL A 181 5.23 8.51 -2.16
N SER A 182 5.50 8.81 -0.88
CA SER A 182 6.81 8.57 -0.29
C SER A 182 6.70 7.78 1.00
N PHE A 183 7.17 6.53 0.96
CA PHE A 183 7.32 5.66 2.12
C PHE A 183 8.71 5.04 2.13
N TYR A 184 9.54 5.49 3.03
CA TYR A 184 10.93 5.03 3.18
C TYR A 184 11.35 5.03 4.65
N SER A 185 12.37 4.25 4.96
CA SER A 185 12.86 4.06 6.33
C SER A 185 11.79 3.55 7.32
N ASN A 186 10.70 3.00 6.80
CA ASN A 186 9.64 2.38 7.58
C ASN A 186 9.98 0.91 7.87
N GLU A 187 9.36 0.33 8.89
CA GLU A 187 9.49 -1.08 9.24
C GLU A 187 8.14 -1.79 9.14
N ASN A 188 8.12 -3.02 8.60
CA ASN A 188 6.90 -3.80 8.37
C ASN A 188 5.85 -3.02 7.56
N PHE A 189 6.22 -2.63 6.37
CA PHE A 189 5.39 -1.80 5.49
C PHE A 189 4.87 -2.60 4.29
N THR A 190 3.63 -2.35 3.90
CA THR A 190 3.11 -2.78 2.59
C THR A 190 2.28 -1.69 1.93
N LEU A 191 2.52 -1.49 0.63
CA LEU A 191 1.68 -0.74 -0.29
C LEU A 191 1.31 -1.66 -1.44
N GLN A 192 0.04 -2.06 -1.50
CA GLN A 192 -0.45 -3.04 -2.45
C GLN A 192 -1.68 -2.57 -3.21
N TRP A 193 -1.80 -2.99 -4.48
CA TRP A 193 -2.97 -2.76 -5.33
C TRP A 193 -3.37 -1.28 -5.44
N CYS A 194 -2.41 -0.38 -5.45
CA CYS A 194 -2.65 1.06 -5.52
C CYS A 194 -2.46 1.59 -6.95
N VAL A 195 -3.11 2.71 -7.26
CA VAL A 195 -2.82 3.54 -8.44
C VAL A 195 -2.02 4.76 -7.98
N ILE A 196 -0.86 4.96 -8.56
CA ILE A 196 0.03 6.10 -8.33
C ILE A 196 0.23 6.76 -9.68
N SER A 197 -0.33 7.96 -9.87
CA SER A 197 -0.37 8.53 -11.22
C SER A 197 -0.32 10.04 -11.26
N GLU A 198 0.20 10.57 -12.37
CA GLU A 198 0.06 11.97 -12.75
C GLU A 198 0.56 12.96 -11.68
N SER A 199 1.79 12.79 -11.19
CA SER A 199 2.46 13.86 -10.46
C SER A 199 2.63 15.09 -11.35
N LEU A 200 2.45 16.28 -10.78
CA LEU A 200 2.44 17.54 -11.52
C LEU A 200 3.87 18.01 -11.80
N ARG A 201 4.23 18.17 -13.08
CA ARG A 201 5.64 18.39 -13.43
C ARG A 201 6.08 19.84 -13.26
N VAL A 202 5.35 20.79 -13.80
CA VAL A 202 5.62 22.24 -13.63
C VAL A 202 4.49 22.82 -12.78
N SER A 203 4.71 22.81 -11.47
CA SER A 203 3.70 23.20 -10.48
C SER A 203 4.32 24.07 -9.38
N ALA A 204 3.86 23.98 -8.15
CA ALA A 204 4.25 24.82 -7.02
C ALA A 204 5.62 24.46 -6.38
N HIS A 205 6.47 23.66 -7.03
CA HIS A 205 7.74 23.21 -6.43
C HIS A 205 8.86 24.26 -6.58
N ASP A 206 9.50 24.64 -5.47
CA ASP A 206 10.53 25.70 -5.42
C ASP A 206 11.77 25.39 -6.28
N LYS A 207 12.12 24.12 -6.48
CA LYS A 207 13.26 23.69 -7.33
C LYS A 207 12.91 23.63 -8.81
N GLY A 208 11.71 24.06 -9.21
CA GLY A 208 11.23 24.00 -10.59
C GLY A 208 10.60 22.68 -10.97
N ALA A 209 10.74 22.26 -12.23
CA ALA A 209 10.05 21.09 -12.76
C ALA A 209 10.37 19.80 -11.98
N HIS A 210 9.32 19.10 -11.52
CA HIS A 210 9.36 17.84 -10.79
C HIS A 210 8.52 16.78 -11.52
N GLY A 211 7.41 16.32 -10.97
CA GLY A 211 6.55 15.29 -11.57
C GLY A 211 7.04 13.88 -11.24
N TYR A 212 7.07 13.55 -9.95
CA TYR A 212 7.70 12.33 -9.46
C TYR A 212 6.71 11.32 -8.90
N GLY A 213 6.93 10.03 -9.21
CA GLY A 213 6.07 8.94 -8.75
C GLY A 213 6.20 8.69 -7.26
N GLY A 214 7.40 8.31 -6.78
CA GLY A 214 7.56 8.07 -5.35
C GLY A 214 8.97 7.74 -4.89
N ILE A 215 9.20 7.86 -3.56
CA ILE A 215 10.38 7.34 -2.88
C ILE A 215 9.98 6.11 -2.07
N PHE A 216 10.59 4.96 -2.40
CA PHE A 216 10.29 3.66 -1.81
C PHE A 216 11.52 3.11 -1.08
N GLY A 217 11.32 2.74 0.18
CA GLY A 217 12.37 2.15 1.00
C GLY A 217 11.78 1.50 2.25
N GLY A 218 12.65 0.99 3.13
CA GLY A 218 12.26 0.49 4.44
C GLY A 218 12.96 -0.80 4.86
N ILE A 219 12.86 -1.05 6.14
CA ILE A 219 13.27 -2.29 6.80
C ILE A 219 12.11 -3.26 6.71
N LYS A 220 12.15 -4.23 5.82
CA LYS A 220 11.00 -5.09 5.49
C LYS A 220 9.82 -4.28 4.91
N ALA A 221 9.96 -3.83 3.67
CA ALA A 221 8.94 -3.06 2.95
C ALA A 221 8.54 -3.77 1.65
N SER A 222 7.25 -3.96 1.43
CA SER A 222 6.67 -4.56 0.23
C SER A 222 5.89 -3.52 -0.57
N PHE A 223 6.18 -3.46 -1.87
CA PHE A 223 5.45 -2.63 -2.84
C PHE A 223 5.04 -3.54 -4.00
N HIS A 224 3.79 -3.97 -4.04
CA HIS A 224 3.39 -4.96 -5.03
C HIS A 224 2.01 -4.73 -5.64
N HIS A 225 1.85 -5.19 -6.87
CA HIS A 225 0.61 -5.09 -7.64
C HIS A 225 0.09 -3.64 -7.77
N ASN A 226 0.98 -2.66 -7.84
CA ASN A 226 0.62 -1.26 -8.01
C ASN A 226 0.72 -0.86 -9.49
N LEU A 227 -0.12 0.09 -9.91
CA LEU A 227 0.01 0.82 -11.16
C LEU A 227 0.74 2.14 -10.90
N ILE A 228 1.86 2.36 -11.58
CA ILE A 228 2.66 3.59 -11.52
C ILE A 228 2.68 4.17 -12.93
N ALA A 229 2.03 5.32 -13.15
CA ALA A 229 1.77 5.82 -14.49
C ALA A 229 1.88 7.34 -14.63
N HIS A 230 2.40 7.81 -15.76
CA HIS A 230 2.45 9.23 -16.13
C HIS A 230 3.28 10.10 -15.17
N HIS A 231 4.48 9.67 -14.83
CA HIS A 231 5.45 10.46 -14.06
C HIS A 231 6.71 10.73 -14.87
N ASP A 232 7.28 11.92 -14.74
CA ASP A 232 8.54 12.22 -15.41
C ASP A 232 9.70 11.36 -14.87
N SER A 233 9.73 11.12 -13.56
CA SER A 233 10.79 10.37 -12.89
C SER A 233 10.30 9.70 -11.61
N ARG A 234 11.18 8.99 -10.91
CA ARG A 234 10.93 8.26 -9.63
C ARG A 234 9.81 7.23 -9.75
N ASN A 235 9.99 6.26 -10.67
CA ASN A 235 9.05 5.16 -10.90
C ASN A 235 9.58 3.79 -10.40
N PRO A 236 10.00 3.63 -9.11
CA PRO A 236 10.22 4.65 -8.10
C PRO A 236 11.67 5.16 -8.03
N ARG A 237 11.99 6.12 -7.15
CA ARG A 237 13.30 6.23 -6.54
C ARG A 237 13.38 5.27 -5.35
N PHE A 238 14.33 4.36 -5.32
CA PHE A 238 14.64 3.63 -4.10
C PHE A 238 15.56 4.48 -3.23
N GLY A 239 15.23 4.64 -1.94
CA GLY A 239 16.01 5.49 -1.05
C GLY A 239 15.60 5.35 0.41
N GLU A 240 16.53 5.73 1.29
CA GLU A 240 16.34 5.77 2.73
C GLU A 240 16.63 7.17 3.27
N ARG A 241 16.36 7.39 4.55
CA ARG A 241 16.62 8.66 5.22
C ARG A 241 18.11 9.03 5.10
N GLY A 242 18.39 10.18 4.50
CA GLY A 242 19.75 10.72 4.43
C GLY A 242 20.35 10.96 5.82
N GLY A 243 21.66 10.84 5.95
CA GLY A 243 22.36 10.99 7.22
C GLY A 243 22.25 9.78 8.16
N THR A 244 21.66 8.64 7.70
CA THR A 244 21.50 7.42 8.48
C THR A 244 22.14 6.22 7.80
N ASP A 245 22.29 5.09 8.53
CA ASP A 245 22.76 3.81 7.99
C ASP A 245 21.62 2.81 7.76
N ILE A 246 20.37 3.26 7.73
CA ILE A 246 19.17 2.41 7.61
C ILE A 246 19.25 1.50 6.38
N ALA A 247 19.82 1.99 5.28
CA ALA A 247 19.97 1.23 4.05
C ALA A 247 20.70 -0.12 4.23
N ARG A 248 21.62 -0.24 5.20
CA ARG A 248 22.28 -1.52 5.54
C ARG A 248 21.34 -2.59 6.05
N ARG A 249 20.20 -2.18 6.59
CA ARG A 249 19.17 -3.06 7.15
C ARG A 249 17.92 -3.11 6.29
N SER A 250 17.87 -2.30 5.23
CA SER A 250 16.72 -2.25 4.34
C SER A 250 16.54 -3.59 3.62
N LEU A 251 15.29 -3.98 3.46
CA LEU A 251 14.87 -5.06 2.59
C LEU A 251 13.58 -4.61 1.90
N VAL A 252 13.71 -4.29 0.62
CA VAL A 252 12.58 -3.85 -0.20
C VAL A 252 12.21 -4.96 -1.18
N ASP A 253 10.96 -5.37 -1.15
CA ASP A 253 10.37 -6.28 -2.11
C ASP A 253 9.45 -5.50 -3.06
N TYR A 254 9.90 -5.34 -4.31
CA TYR A 254 9.21 -4.62 -5.37
C TYR A 254 8.82 -5.61 -6.48
N ARG A 255 7.57 -6.10 -6.47
CA ARG A 255 7.12 -7.12 -7.41
C ARG A 255 5.75 -6.90 -8.00
N ASN A 256 5.55 -7.45 -9.19
CA ASN A 256 4.26 -7.46 -9.89
C ASN A 256 3.62 -6.07 -10.06
N ASN A 257 4.42 -5.00 -10.07
CA ASN A 257 3.93 -3.67 -10.38
C ASN A 257 3.89 -3.45 -11.89
N VAL A 258 3.01 -2.57 -12.34
CA VAL A 258 2.92 -2.10 -13.71
C VAL A 258 3.46 -0.68 -13.78
N ILE A 259 4.47 -0.46 -14.60
CA ILE A 259 5.11 0.84 -14.79
C ILE A 259 4.82 1.32 -16.22
N TYR A 260 4.13 2.46 -16.35
CA TYR A 260 3.71 2.98 -17.64
C TYR A 260 4.10 4.44 -17.84
N ASN A 261 4.51 4.74 -19.07
CA ASN A 261 4.68 6.10 -19.61
C ASN A 261 5.52 7.03 -18.71
N TRP A 262 6.66 6.53 -18.21
CA TRP A 262 7.62 7.38 -17.52
C TRP A 262 8.35 8.31 -18.52
N GLY A 263 8.72 9.50 -18.07
CA GLY A 263 9.45 10.47 -18.90
C GLY A 263 10.96 10.18 -18.91
N GLY A 264 11.70 10.84 -18.07
CA GLY A 264 13.16 10.83 -18.03
C GLY A 264 13.79 9.64 -17.31
N ASN A 265 13.07 8.99 -16.38
CA ASN A 265 13.60 7.89 -15.59
C ASN A 265 12.52 6.92 -15.10
N SER A 266 12.83 5.62 -15.15
CA SER A 266 12.06 4.57 -14.47
C SER A 266 12.51 4.47 -12.99
N ALA A 267 12.95 3.29 -12.53
CA ALA A 267 13.52 3.15 -11.20
C ALA A 267 14.99 3.60 -11.15
N TYR A 268 15.40 4.19 -10.03
CA TYR A 268 16.80 4.53 -9.76
C TYR A 268 17.08 4.69 -8.25
N GLY A 269 18.36 4.88 -7.87
CA GLY A 269 18.78 5.06 -6.48
C GLY A 269 19.24 3.76 -5.82
N GLY A 270 18.82 3.51 -4.60
CA GLY A 270 19.09 2.28 -3.86
C GLY A 270 20.44 2.22 -3.17
N GLU A 271 20.98 3.37 -2.77
CA GLU A 271 22.27 3.53 -2.15
C GLU A 271 22.44 2.60 -0.94
N GLY A 272 23.22 1.53 -1.11
CA GLY A 272 23.50 0.52 -0.07
C GLY A 272 22.34 -0.41 0.32
N MET A 273 21.20 -0.35 -0.36
CA MET A 273 19.99 -1.08 -0.03
C MET A 273 20.00 -2.55 -0.51
N HIS A 274 19.09 -3.36 0.04
CA HIS A 274 18.82 -4.72 -0.40
C HIS A 274 17.43 -4.76 -1.06
N ILE A 275 17.37 -5.12 -2.35
CA ILE A 275 16.14 -4.99 -3.13
C ILE A 275 15.89 -6.26 -3.96
N ASN A 276 14.66 -6.79 -3.87
CA ASN A 276 14.09 -7.69 -4.86
C ASN A 276 13.25 -6.89 -5.84
N LEU A 277 13.53 -6.99 -7.14
CA LEU A 277 12.79 -6.35 -8.21
C LEU A 277 12.33 -7.44 -9.19
N VAL A 278 11.10 -7.95 -8.99
CA VAL A 278 10.66 -9.24 -9.52
C VAL A 278 9.34 -9.14 -10.26
N ASN A 279 9.30 -9.70 -11.46
CA ASN A 279 8.08 -9.88 -12.26
C ASN A 279 7.24 -8.59 -12.43
N ASN A 280 7.88 -7.42 -12.55
CA ASN A 280 7.19 -6.18 -12.87
C ASN A 280 6.98 -6.06 -14.39
N TYR A 281 5.93 -5.37 -14.80
CA TYR A 281 5.61 -5.10 -16.19
C TYR A 281 5.99 -3.66 -16.55
N TYR A 282 6.97 -3.50 -17.44
CA TYR A 282 7.40 -2.20 -17.94
C TYR A 282 6.79 -1.94 -19.32
N LYS A 283 5.98 -0.90 -19.43
CA LYS A 283 5.29 -0.49 -20.66
C LYS A 283 5.71 0.93 -21.06
N PRO A 284 6.77 1.10 -21.87
CA PRO A 284 7.13 2.43 -22.37
C PRO A 284 5.97 3.07 -23.10
N GLY A 285 5.66 4.31 -22.75
CA GLY A 285 4.58 5.08 -23.36
C GLY A 285 5.10 6.22 -24.23
N PRO A 286 4.19 7.08 -24.72
CA PRO A 286 4.53 8.21 -25.59
C PRO A 286 5.49 9.24 -24.96
N ALA A 287 5.48 9.41 -23.62
CA ALA A 287 6.40 10.31 -22.91
C ALA A 287 7.79 9.69 -22.68
N THR A 288 7.92 8.37 -22.77
CA THR A 288 9.16 7.67 -22.41
C THR A 288 10.31 8.07 -23.31
N GLN A 289 11.33 8.69 -22.74
CA GLN A 289 12.50 9.16 -23.46
C GLN A 289 13.39 8.01 -23.93
N ASN A 290 13.99 8.16 -25.14
CA ASN A 290 14.84 7.11 -25.73
C ASN A 290 15.96 6.62 -24.80
N ARG A 291 16.54 7.50 -23.97
CA ARG A 291 17.61 7.14 -23.00
C ARG A 291 17.13 6.23 -21.86
N ALA A 292 15.80 6.14 -21.66
CA ALA A 292 15.19 5.40 -20.57
C ALA A 292 14.23 4.30 -21.04
N ASN A 293 14.09 4.08 -22.37
CA ASN A 293 13.14 3.13 -22.95
C ASN A 293 13.57 1.65 -22.89
N THR A 294 14.72 1.38 -22.28
CA THR A 294 15.21 0.03 -21.95
C THR A 294 15.58 -0.10 -20.47
N ARG A 295 15.34 0.95 -19.69
CA ARG A 295 15.77 1.03 -18.30
C ARG A 295 14.80 0.37 -17.35
N ILE A 296 15.20 -0.72 -16.72
CA ILE A 296 14.54 -1.26 -15.53
C ILE A 296 14.98 -0.46 -14.31
N TYR A 297 16.31 -0.31 -14.13
CA TYR A 297 16.87 0.31 -12.94
C TYR A 297 18.22 0.97 -13.21
N SER A 298 18.40 2.19 -12.72
CA SER A 298 19.68 2.90 -12.68
C SER A 298 20.19 2.95 -11.24
N ILE A 299 21.07 2.02 -10.89
CA ILE A 299 21.62 1.89 -9.54
C ILE A 299 22.50 3.09 -9.20
N ASP A 300 22.38 3.57 -7.96
CA ASP A 300 23.14 4.68 -7.42
C ASP A 300 23.91 4.29 -6.15
N LYS A 301 24.85 5.14 -5.73
CA LYS A 301 25.51 5.09 -4.42
C LYS A 301 25.73 6.52 -3.90
N SER A 302 25.78 6.70 -2.59
CA SER A 302 26.05 8.02 -2.02
C SER A 302 27.45 8.51 -2.40
N LYS A 303 27.53 9.72 -2.91
CA LYS A 303 28.77 10.43 -3.25
C LYS A 303 29.20 11.46 -2.20
N ASN A 304 28.37 11.61 -1.17
CA ASN A 304 28.68 12.55 -0.10
C ASN A 304 29.52 11.86 0.98
N PRO A 305 30.81 12.24 1.16
CA PRO A 305 31.68 11.61 2.15
C PRO A 305 31.23 11.78 3.60
N GLN A 306 30.27 12.67 3.86
CA GLN A 306 29.70 12.89 5.18
C GLN A 306 28.55 11.90 5.50
N GLU A 307 28.05 11.19 4.49
CA GLU A 307 26.96 10.22 4.67
C GLU A 307 27.50 8.89 5.20
N PRO A 308 26.82 8.24 6.16
CA PRO A 308 27.17 6.91 6.67
C PRO A 308 27.21 5.83 5.57
N MET A 309 26.46 6.05 4.49
CA MET A 309 26.39 5.16 3.33
C MET A 309 27.29 5.59 2.16
N TYR A 310 28.27 6.46 2.42
CA TYR A 310 29.19 6.92 1.39
C TYR A 310 29.90 5.77 0.68
N ASP A 311 29.87 5.83 -0.64
CA ASP A 311 30.58 4.92 -1.56
C ASP A 311 30.18 3.43 -1.43
N ILE A 312 28.99 3.13 -0.91
CA ILE A 312 28.49 1.76 -0.72
C ILE A 312 27.45 1.42 -1.78
N TRP A 313 27.71 0.37 -2.57
CA TRP A 313 26.74 -0.24 -3.46
C TRP A 313 25.78 -1.16 -2.71
N GLY A 314 24.51 -1.16 -3.13
CA GLY A 314 23.49 -2.09 -2.62
C GLY A 314 23.63 -3.52 -3.18
N LYS A 315 22.63 -4.35 -2.86
CA LYS A 315 22.52 -5.75 -3.30
C LYS A 315 21.14 -5.99 -3.93
N TYR A 316 21.11 -6.44 -5.17
CA TYR A 316 19.90 -6.44 -5.97
C TYR A 316 19.64 -7.81 -6.59
N TYR A 317 18.47 -8.37 -6.36
CA TYR A 317 17.93 -9.47 -7.13
C TYR A 317 16.93 -8.91 -8.14
N ILE A 318 17.20 -9.04 -9.44
CA ILE A 318 16.38 -8.49 -10.51
C ILE A 318 16.10 -9.56 -11.54
N ALA A 319 14.87 -10.07 -11.59
CA ALA A 319 14.52 -11.19 -12.46
C ALA A 319 13.03 -11.21 -12.83
N GLY A 320 12.70 -11.83 -13.94
CA GLY A 320 11.33 -12.05 -14.40
C GLY A 320 10.57 -10.79 -14.85
N ASN A 321 11.23 -9.62 -14.87
CA ASN A 321 10.59 -8.40 -15.32
C ASN A 321 10.37 -8.45 -16.84
N TYR A 322 9.14 -8.18 -17.26
CA TYR A 322 8.78 -8.09 -18.67
C TYR A 322 8.86 -6.63 -19.13
N PHE A 323 9.54 -6.43 -20.25
CA PHE A 323 9.68 -5.10 -20.84
C PHE A 323 9.05 -5.13 -22.24
N GLU A 324 7.94 -4.41 -22.38
CA GLU A 324 7.15 -4.43 -23.61
C GLU A 324 7.96 -3.94 -24.82
N ASN A 325 7.94 -4.70 -25.91
CA ASN A 325 8.68 -4.44 -27.15
C ASN A 325 10.21 -4.38 -27.00
N GLN A 326 10.76 -4.89 -25.89
CA GLN A 326 12.21 -4.98 -25.66
C GLN A 326 12.60 -6.42 -25.27
N PRO A 327 12.59 -7.37 -26.20
CA PRO A 327 12.81 -8.78 -25.87
C PRO A 327 14.20 -9.05 -25.27
N ALA A 328 15.21 -8.27 -25.64
CA ALA A 328 16.54 -8.38 -25.05
C ALA A 328 16.56 -8.02 -23.57
N VAL A 329 15.82 -6.98 -23.15
CA VAL A 329 15.69 -6.58 -21.76
C VAL A 329 14.89 -7.63 -20.97
N THR A 330 13.80 -8.14 -21.56
CA THR A 330 12.98 -9.20 -20.96
C THR A 330 13.78 -10.48 -20.74
N SER A 331 14.57 -10.89 -21.72
CA SER A 331 15.35 -12.14 -21.64
C SER A 331 16.52 -12.07 -20.66
N ASN A 332 17.09 -10.88 -20.44
CA ASN A 332 18.17 -10.66 -19.49
C ASN A 332 18.04 -9.26 -18.87
N ASN A 333 17.28 -9.19 -17.77
CA ASN A 333 16.99 -7.93 -17.08
C ASN A 333 18.26 -7.23 -16.60
N TRP A 334 19.22 -8.00 -16.05
CA TRP A 334 20.45 -7.46 -15.50
C TRP A 334 21.33 -6.82 -16.57
N SER A 335 21.71 -7.60 -17.60
CA SER A 335 22.64 -7.13 -18.62
C SER A 335 22.08 -6.01 -19.49
N ASN A 336 20.79 -6.07 -19.83
CA ASN A 336 20.19 -5.17 -20.81
C ASN A 336 19.31 -4.05 -20.20
N GLY A 337 18.87 -4.22 -18.94
CA GLY A 337 18.01 -3.26 -18.25
C GLY A 337 18.65 -2.54 -17.07
N VAL A 338 19.80 -3.03 -16.56
CA VAL A 338 20.48 -2.51 -15.39
C VAL A 338 21.96 -2.26 -15.64
N TYR A 339 22.68 -3.25 -16.09
CA TYR A 339 24.13 -3.28 -16.20
C TYR A 339 24.72 -2.14 -17.06
N ASN A 340 24.01 -1.72 -18.08
CA ASN A 340 24.36 -0.64 -19.00
C ASN A 340 23.68 0.70 -18.68
N GLN A 341 23.05 0.85 -17.52
CA GLN A 341 22.23 2.01 -17.16
C GLN A 341 22.88 2.91 -16.09
N PHE A 342 24.15 2.65 -15.71
CA PHE A 342 24.85 3.50 -14.74
C PHE A 342 25.02 4.93 -15.24
N HIS A 343 24.85 5.89 -14.33
CA HIS A 343 24.99 7.30 -14.64
C HIS A 343 26.45 7.66 -14.94
N ASN A 344 26.68 8.53 -15.93
CA ASN A 344 28.01 8.94 -16.36
C ASN A 344 28.89 9.55 -15.25
N SER A 345 28.27 10.10 -14.20
CA SER A 345 29.00 10.66 -13.06
C SER A 345 29.80 9.63 -12.25
N TYR A 346 29.55 8.34 -12.42
CA TYR A 346 30.37 7.25 -11.83
C TYR A 346 31.60 6.91 -12.66
N GLY A 347 31.73 7.47 -13.87
CA GLY A 347 32.73 7.06 -14.81
C GLY A 347 32.54 5.57 -15.21
N ILE A 348 33.63 4.83 -15.19
CA ILE A 348 33.58 3.37 -15.46
C ILE A 348 33.32 2.66 -14.13
N VAL A 349 32.10 2.09 -13.97
CA VAL A 349 31.82 1.16 -12.88
C VAL A 349 32.50 -0.17 -13.19
N SER A 350 33.32 -0.66 -12.25
CA SER A 350 34.10 -1.88 -12.48
C SER A 350 33.22 -3.10 -12.64
N GLU A 351 33.66 -4.08 -13.43
CA GLU A 351 32.94 -5.35 -13.60
C GLU A 351 32.80 -6.10 -12.27
N ASN A 352 33.80 -6.00 -11.39
CA ASN A 352 33.73 -6.59 -10.05
C ASN A 352 32.63 -5.95 -9.20
N ASP A 353 32.46 -4.63 -9.26
CA ASP A 353 31.37 -3.93 -8.55
C ASP A 353 30.01 -4.36 -9.08
N LYS A 354 29.84 -4.40 -10.41
CA LYS A 354 28.60 -4.82 -11.05
C LYS A 354 28.21 -6.26 -10.66
N VAL A 355 29.16 -7.18 -10.69
CA VAL A 355 28.96 -8.56 -10.25
C VAL A 355 28.63 -8.61 -8.74
N ALA A 356 29.32 -7.82 -7.94
CA ALA A 356 29.12 -7.80 -6.49
C ALA A 356 27.73 -7.25 -6.07
N MET A 357 27.09 -6.41 -6.89
CA MET A 357 25.73 -5.89 -6.66
C MET A 357 24.65 -6.95 -6.97
N GLN A 358 24.89 -7.79 -7.97
CA GLN A 358 23.93 -8.78 -8.43
C GLN A 358 23.79 -9.93 -7.42
N GLN A 359 22.56 -10.26 -7.06
CA GLN A 359 22.24 -11.44 -6.26
C GLN A 359 21.75 -12.56 -7.19
N ALA A 360 22.27 -13.77 -6.99
CA ALA A 360 21.87 -14.96 -7.77
C ALA A 360 20.51 -15.52 -7.30
N THR A 361 20.15 -15.26 -6.07
CA THR A 361 18.88 -15.67 -5.45
C THR A 361 18.20 -14.47 -4.80
N PRO A 362 16.85 -14.47 -4.71
CA PRO A 362 16.15 -13.38 -4.05
C PRO A 362 16.52 -13.30 -2.57
N HIS A 363 16.48 -12.09 -2.03
CA HIS A 363 16.45 -11.89 -0.59
C HIS A 363 15.16 -12.51 -0.04
N ASP A 364 15.25 -13.14 1.14
CA ASP A 364 14.13 -13.82 1.75
C ASP A 364 13.05 -12.83 2.21
N ILE A 365 11.83 -13.03 1.72
CA ILE A 365 10.62 -12.27 2.07
C ILE A 365 9.61 -13.11 2.86
N GLU A 366 10.03 -14.24 3.40
CA GLU A 366 9.17 -15.15 4.18
C GLU A 366 7.97 -15.69 3.37
N ASN A 367 8.05 -15.71 2.02
CA ASN A 367 7.00 -16.14 1.07
C ASN A 367 5.62 -15.51 1.36
N ASN A 368 5.60 -14.23 1.70
CA ASN A 368 4.40 -13.54 2.16
C ASN A 368 3.70 -12.70 1.09
N VAL A 369 4.06 -12.86 -0.18
CA VAL A 369 3.40 -12.20 -1.32
C VAL A 369 3.15 -13.22 -2.44
N THR A 370 1.91 -13.33 -2.89
CA THR A 370 1.55 -14.08 -4.09
C THR A 370 2.27 -13.50 -5.29
N THR A 371 3.00 -14.34 -6.02
CA THR A 371 3.82 -13.88 -7.15
C THR A 371 3.22 -14.39 -8.46
N HIS A 372 2.77 -13.47 -9.29
CA HIS A 372 2.30 -13.71 -10.65
C HIS A 372 3.44 -13.57 -11.67
N THR A 373 3.27 -14.07 -12.88
CA THR A 373 4.08 -13.61 -14.00
C THR A 373 3.85 -12.12 -14.23
N ALA A 374 4.79 -11.42 -14.87
CA ALA A 374 4.63 -10.00 -15.15
C ALA A 374 3.37 -9.71 -16.01
N GLN A 375 3.03 -10.59 -16.94
CA GLN A 375 1.86 -10.49 -17.79
C GLN A 375 0.55 -10.69 -17.02
N GLU A 376 0.46 -11.72 -16.17
CA GLU A 376 -0.69 -11.91 -15.28
C GLU A 376 -0.86 -10.73 -14.32
N ALA A 377 0.26 -10.21 -13.78
CA ALA A 377 0.24 -9.02 -12.93
C ALA A 377 -0.30 -7.80 -13.68
N TYR A 378 0.08 -7.61 -14.95
CA TYR A 378 -0.44 -6.53 -15.78
C TYR A 378 -1.98 -6.59 -15.89
N GLU A 379 -2.52 -7.76 -16.23
CA GLU A 379 -3.97 -7.93 -16.35
C GLU A 379 -4.70 -7.65 -15.01
N LYS A 380 -4.19 -8.24 -13.92
CA LYS A 380 -4.79 -8.09 -12.58
C LYS A 380 -4.69 -6.66 -12.06
N VAL A 381 -3.56 -5.98 -12.24
CA VAL A 381 -3.36 -4.60 -11.79
C VAL A 381 -4.33 -3.65 -12.51
N LEU A 382 -4.53 -3.82 -13.82
CA LEU A 382 -5.50 -3.01 -14.54
C LEU A 382 -6.94 -3.25 -14.07
N LEU A 383 -7.26 -4.45 -13.62
CA LEU A 383 -8.60 -4.77 -13.11
C LEU A 383 -8.81 -4.28 -11.67
N PHE A 384 -7.81 -4.40 -10.81
CA PHE A 384 -8.02 -4.33 -9.36
C PHE A 384 -7.30 -3.18 -8.65
N ALA A 385 -6.27 -2.56 -9.23
CA ALA A 385 -5.54 -1.49 -8.54
C ALA A 385 -6.38 -0.20 -8.37
N GLY A 386 -6.03 0.56 -7.32
CA GLY A 386 -6.71 1.80 -6.94
C GLY A 386 -7.96 1.58 -6.09
N ALA A 387 -8.74 2.63 -5.87
CA ALA A 387 -10.04 2.56 -5.21
C ALA A 387 -11.08 1.88 -6.13
N SER A 388 -10.81 0.62 -6.46
CA SER A 388 -11.38 -0.13 -7.58
C SER A 388 -12.78 -0.69 -7.33
N LEU A 389 -13.32 -0.63 -6.12
CA LEU A 389 -14.73 -0.99 -5.86
C LEU A 389 -15.66 -0.13 -6.71
N LYS A 390 -15.33 1.16 -6.84
CA LYS A 390 -15.94 2.06 -7.80
C LYS A 390 -14.90 3.10 -8.24
N ARG A 391 -14.27 2.88 -9.37
CA ARG A 391 -13.28 3.82 -9.92
C ARG A 391 -13.95 5.13 -10.28
N ASP A 392 -13.29 6.25 -9.97
CA ASP A 392 -13.66 7.55 -10.50
C ASP A 392 -13.16 7.77 -11.94
N ALA A 393 -13.54 8.88 -12.54
CA ALA A 393 -13.16 9.19 -13.92
C ALA A 393 -11.63 9.30 -14.12
N VAL A 394 -10.89 9.67 -13.08
CA VAL A 394 -9.42 9.76 -13.14
C VAL A 394 -8.80 8.37 -13.22
N ASP A 395 -9.17 7.45 -12.31
CA ASP A 395 -8.64 6.09 -12.34
C ASP A 395 -9.05 5.33 -13.62
N ILE A 396 -10.30 5.52 -14.08
CA ILE A 396 -10.77 4.93 -15.34
C ILE A 396 -9.88 5.41 -16.50
N ARG A 397 -9.67 6.71 -16.63
CA ARG A 397 -8.87 7.32 -17.69
C ARG A 397 -7.41 6.83 -17.66
N VAL A 398 -6.79 6.82 -16.49
CA VAL A 398 -5.41 6.34 -16.35
C VAL A 398 -5.29 4.87 -16.73
N VAL A 399 -6.21 4.02 -16.30
CA VAL A 399 -6.22 2.59 -16.67
C VAL A 399 -6.44 2.42 -18.18
N ASP A 400 -7.33 3.19 -18.79
CA ASP A 400 -7.56 3.17 -20.23
C ASP A 400 -6.34 3.63 -21.03
N ASP A 401 -5.64 4.68 -20.58
CA ASP A 401 -4.38 5.12 -21.18
C ASP A 401 -3.31 4.01 -21.13
N VAL A 402 -3.21 3.31 -19.99
CA VAL A 402 -2.29 2.17 -19.85
C VAL A 402 -2.69 1.03 -20.79
N ALA A 403 -3.95 0.65 -20.81
CA ALA A 403 -4.45 -0.45 -21.64
C ALA A 403 -4.18 -0.20 -23.13
N ASN A 404 -4.49 1.00 -23.60
CA ASN A 404 -4.41 1.38 -25.01
C ASN A 404 -3.06 1.97 -25.44
N LYS A 405 -2.10 2.13 -24.51
CA LYS A 405 -0.79 2.76 -24.76
C LYS A 405 -0.94 4.20 -25.28
N THR A 406 -1.81 4.95 -24.65
CA THR A 406 -2.19 6.33 -25.02
C THR A 406 -1.91 7.33 -23.90
N TYR A 407 -2.35 8.53 -24.11
CA TYR A 407 -2.36 9.60 -23.12
C TYR A 407 -3.54 10.53 -23.39
N THR A 408 -4.03 11.19 -22.36
CA THR A 408 -5.20 12.08 -22.48
C THR A 408 -4.82 13.53 -22.75
N ALA A 409 -3.77 14.06 -22.07
CA ALA A 409 -3.43 15.47 -22.14
C ALA A 409 -1.92 15.73 -22.22
N HIS A 410 -1.58 16.99 -22.47
CA HIS A 410 -0.26 17.57 -22.27
C HIS A 410 -0.33 18.53 -21.08
N GLY A 411 0.79 18.79 -20.42
CA GLY A 411 0.88 19.84 -19.43
C GLY A 411 0.75 21.23 -20.04
N SER A 412 0.11 22.12 -19.32
CA SER A 412 -0.26 23.49 -19.75
C SER A 412 0.90 24.48 -19.76
N SER A 413 2.03 24.19 -19.09
CA SER A 413 3.18 25.10 -18.99
C SER A 413 3.91 25.36 -20.31
N GLY A 414 3.74 24.48 -21.31
CA GLY A 414 4.50 24.49 -22.55
C GLY A 414 5.92 23.95 -22.44
N ASP A 415 6.34 23.44 -21.28
CA ASP A 415 7.63 22.77 -21.12
C ASP A 415 7.72 21.54 -22.05
N GLN A 416 8.90 21.34 -22.64
CA GLN A 416 9.11 20.28 -23.64
C GLN A 416 8.91 18.86 -23.12
N TYR A 417 8.97 18.66 -21.80
CA TYR A 417 8.77 17.36 -21.14
C TYR A 417 7.39 17.21 -20.48
N SER A 418 6.62 18.31 -20.37
CA SER A 418 5.22 18.27 -19.92
C SER A 418 4.30 17.87 -21.07
N ARG A 419 4.50 16.65 -21.61
CA ARG A 419 3.81 16.16 -22.81
C ARG A 419 3.43 14.68 -22.67
N PHE A 420 2.48 14.29 -23.49
CA PHE A 420 2.13 12.87 -23.68
C PHE A 420 1.69 12.17 -22.38
N GLY A 421 0.85 12.83 -21.59
CA GLY A 421 0.36 12.32 -20.31
C GLY A 421 1.13 12.83 -19.09
N ILE A 422 2.27 13.50 -19.27
CA ILE A 422 2.94 14.24 -18.19
C ILE A 422 2.29 15.62 -18.12
N ILE A 423 1.61 15.90 -17.01
CA ILE A 423 0.77 17.09 -16.81
C ILE A 423 1.38 18.04 -15.78
N ASP A 424 0.88 19.28 -15.73
CA ASP A 424 1.36 20.34 -14.84
C ASP A 424 0.34 20.75 -13.78
N SER A 425 -0.96 20.52 -14.09
CA SER A 425 -2.08 20.85 -13.19
C SER A 425 -3.20 19.82 -13.35
N PRO A 426 -4.02 19.56 -12.33
CA PRO A 426 -5.25 18.77 -12.46
C PRO A 426 -6.18 19.32 -13.55
N GLY A 427 -6.14 20.64 -13.80
CA GLY A 427 -6.92 21.31 -14.86
C GLY A 427 -6.61 20.80 -16.26
N ASP A 428 -5.40 20.28 -16.52
CA ASP A 428 -5.01 19.74 -17.82
C ASP A 428 -5.82 18.50 -18.22
N VAL A 429 -6.39 17.80 -17.22
CA VAL A 429 -7.19 16.58 -17.37
C VAL A 429 -8.63 16.73 -16.86
N GLY A 430 -9.11 17.95 -16.70
CA GLY A 430 -10.49 18.25 -16.30
C GLY A 430 -10.73 18.41 -14.80
N GLY A 431 -9.69 18.32 -13.97
CA GLY A 431 -9.77 18.53 -12.52
C GLY A 431 -10.40 17.37 -11.75
N TRP A 432 -10.83 17.66 -10.53
CA TRP A 432 -11.44 16.68 -9.65
C TRP A 432 -12.83 16.28 -10.14
N PRO A 433 -13.09 14.98 -10.31
CA PRO A 433 -14.44 14.53 -10.64
C PRO A 433 -15.39 14.77 -9.48
N GLU A 434 -16.65 15.05 -9.80
CA GLU A 434 -17.72 15.03 -8.83
C GLU A 434 -18.00 13.58 -8.42
N LEU A 435 -17.97 13.31 -7.11
CA LEU A 435 -18.27 11.99 -6.54
C LEU A 435 -19.68 12.01 -5.98
N SER A 436 -20.56 11.21 -6.58
CA SER A 436 -21.95 11.12 -6.17
C SER A 436 -22.11 10.41 -4.83
N SER A 437 -22.94 10.97 -3.96
CA SER A 437 -23.29 10.32 -2.70
C SER A 437 -24.33 9.23 -2.94
N GLY A 438 -24.13 8.09 -2.28
CA GLY A 438 -25.12 7.01 -2.21
C GLY A 438 -26.03 7.16 -0.98
N THR A 439 -27.02 6.29 -0.90
CA THR A 439 -27.85 6.18 0.32
C THR A 439 -27.04 5.52 1.43
N VAL A 440 -26.99 6.14 2.59
CA VAL A 440 -26.43 5.54 3.80
C VAL A 440 -27.38 4.44 4.27
N PRO A 441 -26.91 3.19 4.43
CA PRO A 441 -27.73 2.14 5.00
C PRO A 441 -28.17 2.47 6.43
N LEU A 442 -29.34 1.95 6.84
CA LEU A 442 -29.80 2.09 8.22
C LEU A 442 -28.88 1.33 9.18
N ASP A 443 -28.50 1.95 10.26
CA ASP A 443 -27.67 1.43 11.34
C ASP A 443 -28.30 1.93 12.66
N THR A 444 -29.18 1.08 13.24
CA THR A 444 -30.09 1.48 14.33
C THR A 444 -29.37 1.70 15.65
N ASP A 445 -28.38 0.90 15.96
CA ASP A 445 -27.62 0.98 17.21
C ASP A 445 -26.37 1.86 17.11
N GLY A 446 -25.99 2.23 15.89
CA GLY A 446 -24.94 3.21 15.61
C GLY A 446 -23.52 2.66 15.68
N ASP A 447 -23.34 1.36 15.58
CA ASP A 447 -22.05 0.71 15.74
C ASP A 447 -21.21 0.62 14.45
N GLY A 448 -21.78 1.06 13.31
CA GLY A 448 -21.09 1.15 12.01
C GLY A 448 -21.39 -0.01 11.07
N MET A 449 -22.22 -0.97 11.48
CA MET A 449 -22.70 -2.05 10.63
C MET A 449 -24.17 -1.80 10.27
N PRO A 450 -24.59 -2.01 9.00
CA PRO A 450 -25.98 -1.86 8.60
C PRO A 450 -26.89 -2.94 9.20
N ASP A 451 -28.10 -2.55 9.64
CA ASP A 451 -29.11 -3.47 10.16
C ASP A 451 -29.37 -4.69 9.26
N GLU A 452 -29.49 -4.45 7.95
CA GLU A 452 -29.71 -5.52 6.97
C GLU A 452 -28.56 -6.53 6.94
N TRP A 453 -27.32 -6.03 7.03
CA TRP A 453 -26.14 -6.90 7.05
C TRP A 453 -26.05 -7.69 8.35
N GLU A 454 -26.35 -7.07 9.50
CA GLU A 454 -26.36 -7.72 10.80
C GLU A 454 -27.41 -8.85 10.85
N ILE A 455 -28.65 -8.57 10.44
CA ILE A 455 -29.72 -9.56 10.35
C ILE A 455 -29.30 -10.74 9.46
N ALA A 456 -28.72 -10.45 8.30
CA ALA A 456 -28.22 -11.50 7.38
C ALA A 456 -27.14 -12.38 8.00
N ASN A 457 -26.33 -11.82 8.90
CA ASN A 457 -25.26 -12.49 9.63
C ASN A 457 -25.67 -12.95 11.06
N LYS A 458 -26.99 -12.91 11.39
CA LYS A 458 -27.55 -13.34 12.67
C LYS A 458 -27.05 -12.54 13.89
N LEU A 459 -26.70 -11.29 13.68
CA LEU A 459 -26.46 -10.32 14.74
C LEU A 459 -27.76 -9.57 15.07
N ASP A 460 -27.80 -8.90 16.22
CA ASP A 460 -28.95 -8.12 16.67
C ASP A 460 -28.72 -6.62 16.39
N PRO A 461 -29.38 -6.02 15.38
CA PRO A 461 -29.13 -4.64 14.96
C PRO A 461 -29.58 -3.57 15.97
N SER A 462 -30.09 -3.98 17.12
CA SER A 462 -30.45 -3.10 18.23
C SER A 462 -29.42 -3.06 19.35
N LYS A 463 -28.32 -3.81 19.23
CA LYS A 463 -27.28 -3.98 20.25
C LYS A 463 -25.90 -3.79 19.67
N PRO A 464 -25.23 -2.67 19.96
CA PRO A 464 -23.87 -2.44 19.48
C PRO A 464 -22.95 -3.63 19.78
N ASN A 465 -22.37 -4.20 18.73
CA ASN A 465 -21.52 -5.40 18.82
C ASN A 465 -20.36 -5.37 17.82
N ALA A 466 -19.98 -4.20 17.31
CA ALA A 466 -18.91 -4.01 16.34
C ALA A 466 -17.57 -4.61 16.75
N ASP A 467 -17.22 -4.56 18.03
CA ASP A 467 -16.01 -5.13 18.61
C ASP A 467 -16.14 -6.61 19.03
N GLY A 468 -17.33 -7.20 18.84
CA GLY A 468 -17.59 -8.61 19.09
C GLY A 468 -16.88 -9.52 18.09
N ARG A 469 -16.71 -10.79 18.45
CA ARG A 469 -16.11 -11.84 17.59
C ARG A 469 -17.07 -13.00 17.35
N ASN A 470 -18.29 -12.65 17.05
CA ASN A 470 -19.35 -13.65 16.81
C ASN A 470 -19.17 -14.37 15.47
N LEU A 471 -18.54 -13.71 14.48
CA LEU A 471 -18.45 -14.18 13.11
C LEU A 471 -17.08 -14.78 12.76
N SER A 472 -16.00 -14.31 13.40
CA SER A 472 -14.63 -14.75 13.16
C SER A 472 -13.85 -14.86 14.47
N THR A 473 -12.90 -15.80 14.54
CA THR A 473 -11.96 -15.87 15.68
C THR A 473 -10.85 -14.85 15.57
N ALA A 474 -10.60 -14.31 14.37
CA ALA A 474 -9.50 -13.40 14.05
C ALA A 474 -9.90 -11.93 13.95
N TYR A 475 -11.13 -11.65 13.52
CA TYR A 475 -11.61 -10.32 13.19
C TYR A 475 -12.81 -9.92 14.04
N ASP A 476 -12.87 -8.65 14.40
CA ASP A 476 -14.07 -8.08 15.04
C ASP A 476 -15.23 -8.06 14.03
N ASN A 477 -16.48 -8.06 14.47
CA ASN A 477 -17.65 -8.10 13.60
C ASN A 477 -17.63 -6.96 12.57
N ILE A 478 -17.22 -5.75 12.97
CA ILE A 478 -17.05 -4.62 12.05
C ILE A 478 -15.97 -4.91 10.99
N GLU A 479 -14.89 -5.61 11.34
CA GLU A 479 -13.87 -5.99 10.35
C GLU A 479 -14.41 -7.03 9.35
N VAL A 480 -15.23 -7.97 9.81
CA VAL A 480 -15.92 -8.92 8.92
C VAL A 480 -16.84 -8.17 7.97
N TYR A 481 -17.60 -7.19 8.47
CA TYR A 481 -18.44 -6.33 7.65
C TYR A 481 -17.64 -5.58 6.58
N ILE A 482 -16.64 -4.80 6.97
CA ILE A 482 -15.87 -3.98 6.01
C ILE A 482 -15.09 -4.83 5.00
N ASN A 483 -14.69 -6.07 5.37
CA ASN A 483 -14.07 -7.01 4.46
C ASN A 483 -15.08 -7.64 3.50
N SER A 484 -16.33 -7.87 3.92
CA SER A 484 -17.38 -8.39 3.05
C SER A 484 -17.77 -7.46 1.91
N LEU A 485 -17.47 -6.15 2.04
CA LEU A 485 -17.66 -5.16 0.98
C LEU A 485 -16.64 -5.31 -0.15
N VAL A 486 -15.52 -6.00 0.11
CA VAL A 486 -14.44 -6.19 -0.86
C VAL A 486 -14.60 -7.55 -1.52
N ASN A 487 -15.41 -7.60 -2.58
CA ASN A 487 -15.63 -8.84 -3.33
C ASN A 487 -14.70 -8.91 -4.55
N VAL A 488 -13.40 -8.76 -4.33
CA VAL A 488 -12.38 -8.81 -5.38
C VAL A 488 -11.70 -10.18 -5.34
N LYS A 489 -12.11 -11.09 -6.20
CA LYS A 489 -11.34 -12.34 -6.42
C LYS A 489 -10.14 -12.01 -7.30
N LYS A 490 -8.99 -11.83 -6.67
CA LYS A 490 -7.69 -11.51 -7.31
C LYS A 490 -7.02 -12.71 -7.95
#